data_9cd0467782d57e027b2e700efb3ec486
#
_entry.id   9cd0467782d57e027b2e700efb3ec486
#
_cell.length_a   1.000
_cell.length_b   1.000
_cell.length_c   1.000
_cell.angle_alpha   90.00
_cell.angle_beta   90.00
_cell.angle_gamma   90.00
#
_symmetry.space_group_name_H-M   'P 1'
#
loop_
_entity.id
_entity.type
_entity.pdbx_description
1 polymer ?
#
loop_
_entity_poly.entity_id
_entity_poly.type
_entity_poly.pdbx_seq_one_letter_code
_entity_poly.pdbx_strand_id
1 'polypeptide(L)'
;MHPRRYLVFYLLGGLAATAAQVAADPSSTVPNLGASGAIAAVMGALLVTYPRDRIRSLLVIFVFVRVTYIPAALLIGVWVLTQFVSLGAVAQQPAGGVAYAAHVGGFIFGAVTARLFEGRPLVGAGVTT
;
A
#
# COMPACT_ATOMS: atom_id res chain seq x y z
N MET A 1 9.73 -6.50 -11.21
CA MET A 1 8.59 -7.44 -11.46
C MET A 1 8.20 -7.37 -12.93
N HIS A 2 8.06 -8.51 -13.57
CA HIS A 2 7.59 -8.56 -14.96
C HIS A 2 6.15 -8.04 -15.05
N PRO A 3 5.74 -7.34 -16.14
CA PRO A 3 4.40 -6.75 -16.25
C PRO A 3 3.24 -7.72 -16.03
N ARG A 4 3.34 -8.97 -16.50
CA ARG A 4 2.31 -9.98 -16.28
C ARG A 4 2.22 -10.40 -14.80
N ARG A 5 3.36 -10.54 -14.13
CA ARG A 5 3.40 -10.82 -12.69
C ARG A 5 2.87 -9.66 -11.88
N TYR A 6 3.19 -8.45 -12.30
CA TYR A 6 2.66 -7.24 -11.67
C TYR A 6 1.13 -7.19 -11.75
N LEU A 7 0.56 -7.48 -12.91
CA LEU A 7 -0.89 -7.50 -13.08
C LEU A 7 -1.55 -8.54 -12.16
N VAL A 8 -1.03 -9.76 -12.13
CA VAL A 8 -1.53 -10.82 -11.24
C VAL A 8 -1.39 -10.40 -9.78
N PHE A 9 -0.24 -9.87 -9.40
CA PHE A 9 0.01 -9.36 -8.05
C PHE A 9 -0.99 -8.27 -7.66
N TYR A 10 -1.23 -7.31 -8.54
CA TYR A 10 -2.16 -6.22 -8.32
C TYR A 10 -3.60 -6.71 -8.12
N LEU A 11 -4.05 -7.62 -8.99
CA LEU A 11 -5.41 -8.20 -8.88
C LEU A 11 -5.58 -9.04 -7.63
N LEU A 12 -4.59 -9.89 -7.30
CA LEU A 12 -4.62 -10.69 -6.08
C LEU A 12 -4.55 -9.80 -4.83
N GLY A 13 -3.78 -8.74 -4.87
CA GLY A 13 -3.73 -7.74 -3.80
C GLY A 13 -5.07 -7.09 -3.55
N GLY A 14 -5.78 -6.75 -4.62
CA GLY A 14 -7.15 -6.21 -4.53
C GLY A 14 -8.13 -7.22 -3.94
N LEU A 15 -8.05 -8.48 -4.33
CA LEU A 15 -8.88 -9.55 -3.76
C LEU A 15 -8.58 -9.79 -2.28
N ALA A 16 -7.30 -9.82 -1.90
CA ALA A 16 -6.89 -9.98 -0.50
C ALA A 16 -7.37 -8.80 0.35
N ALA A 17 -7.29 -7.59 -0.18
CA ALA A 17 -7.78 -6.39 0.50
C ALA A 17 -9.30 -6.44 0.70
N THR A 18 -10.05 -6.85 -0.31
CA THR A 18 -11.50 -7.01 -0.24
C THR A 18 -11.87 -8.10 0.77
N ALA A 19 -11.16 -9.23 0.77
CA ALA A 19 -11.38 -10.30 1.74
C ALA A 19 -11.14 -9.82 3.17
N ALA A 20 -10.10 -9.02 3.40
CA ALA A 20 -9.82 -8.44 4.72
C ALA A 20 -10.94 -7.50 5.17
N GLN A 21 -11.47 -6.68 4.27
CA GLN A 21 -12.58 -5.77 4.57
C GLN A 21 -13.86 -6.54 4.91
N VAL A 22 -14.19 -7.57 4.14
CA VAL A 22 -15.35 -8.42 4.38
C VAL A 22 -15.22 -9.15 5.73
N ALA A 23 -14.02 -9.66 6.04
CA ALA A 23 -13.76 -10.34 7.32
C ALA A 23 -13.88 -9.38 8.51
N ALA A 24 -13.48 -8.11 8.33
CA ALA A 24 -13.58 -7.10 9.39
C ALA A 24 -15.02 -6.64 9.65
N ASP A 25 -15.85 -6.60 8.62
CA ASP A 25 -17.24 -6.16 8.71
C ASP A 25 -18.11 -6.93 7.70
N PRO A 26 -18.45 -8.21 7.98
CA PRO A 26 -19.19 -9.05 7.04
C PRO A 26 -20.64 -8.62 6.83
N SER A 27 -21.20 -7.85 7.74
CA SER A 27 -22.58 -7.37 7.66
C SER A 27 -22.72 -6.00 7.02
N SER A 28 -21.61 -5.37 6.61
CA SER A 28 -21.64 -4.05 5.99
C SER A 28 -22.33 -4.09 4.63
N THR A 29 -23.27 -3.18 4.44
CA THR A 29 -23.93 -2.92 3.14
C THR A 29 -23.25 -1.78 2.39
N VAL A 30 -22.23 -1.16 2.98
CA VAL A 30 -21.50 -0.07 2.31
C VAL A 30 -20.65 -0.64 1.18
N PRO A 31 -20.78 -0.12 -0.05
CA PRO A 31 -19.97 -0.59 -1.17
C PRO A 31 -18.48 -0.41 -0.91
N ASN A 32 -17.72 -1.46 -1.17
CA ASN A 32 -16.26 -1.40 -1.13
C ASN A 32 -15.76 -0.99 -2.51
N LEU A 33 -15.56 0.31 -2.71
CA LEU A 33 -15.18 0.89 -3.99
C LEU A 33 -13.72 1.30 -3.99
N GLY A 34 -13.06 1.06 -5.12
CA GLY A 34 -11.75 1.60 -5.43
C GLY A 34 -10.63 0.58 -5.43
N ALA A 35 -9.57 0.95 -6.13
CA ALA A 35 -8.34 0.16 -6.28
C ALA A 35 -7.33 0.41 -5.15
N SER A 36 -7.69 1.17 -4.12
CA SER A 36 -6.77 1.59 -3.07
C SER A 36 -6.19 0.44 -2.25
N GLY A 37 -6.95 -0.66 -2.09
CA GLY A 37 -6.44 -1.87 -1.46
C GLY A 37 -5.35 -2.56 -2.27
N ALA A 38 -5.49 -2.62 -3.58
CA ALA A 38 -4.45 -3.13 -4.49
C ALA A 38 -3.22 -2.22 -4.50
N ILE A 39 -3.43 -0.91 -4.45
CA ILE A 39 -2.35 0.07 -4.33
C ILE A 39 -1.61 -0.11 -3.00
N ALA A 40 -2.32 -0.38 -1.92
CA ALA A 40 -1.72 -0.71 -0.62
C ALA A 40 -0.81 -1.94 -0.71
N ALA A 41 -1.21 -2.97 -1.47
CA ALA A 41 -0.37 -4.14 -1.72
C ALA A 41 0.93 -3.75 -2.46
N VAL A 42 0.85 -2.88 -3.45
CA VAL A 42 2.03 -2.35 -4.16
C VAL A 42 2.95 -1.61 -3.19
N MET A 43 2.41 -0.80 -2.30
CA MET A 43 3.20 -0.10 -1.28
C MET A 43 3.87 -1.06 -0.30
N GLY A 44 3.18 -2.12 0.12
CA GLY A 44 3.75 -3.16 0.97
C GLY A 44 4.91 -3.88 0.30
N ALA A 45 4.75 -4.22 -0.97
CA ALA A 45 5.81 -4.84 -1.77
C ALA A 45 7.01 -3.90 -1.94
N LEU A 46 6.76 -2.62 -2.21
CA LEU A 46 7.81 -1.62 -2.35
C LEU A 46 8.64 -1.47 -1.07
N LEU A 47 7.98 -1.43 0.07
CA LEU A 47 8.66 -1.29 1.36
C LEU A 47 9.60 -2.46 1.64
N VAL A 48 9.18 -3.70 1.31
CA VAL A 48 9.98 -4.91 1.53
C VAL A 48 11.11 -5.04 0.51
N THR A 49 10.83 -4.70 -0.75
CA THR A 49 11.76 -4.90 -1.87
C THR A 49 12.78 -3.77 -1.97
N TYR A 50 12.33 -2.54 -1.80
CA TYR A 50 13.15 -1.33 -1.98
C TYR A 50 13.04 -0.37 -0.79
N PRO A 51 13.41 -0.80 0.43
CA PRO A 51 13.19 0.02 1.63
C PRO A 51 14.04 1.30 1.67
N ARG A 52 15.10 1.36 0.86
CA ARG A 52 16.02 2.51 0.80
C ARG A 52 15.74 3.47 -0.33
N ASP A 53 14.79 3.15 -1.19
CA ASP A 53 14.41 4.04 -2.28
C ASP A 53 13.83 5.34 -1.75
N ARG A 54 14.03 6.41 -2.53
CA ARG A 54 13.53 7.73 -2.22
C ARG A 54 12.51 8.16 -3.25
N ILE A 55 11.45 8.79 -2.77
CA ILE A 55 10.38 9.30 -3.62
C ILE A 55 10.59 10.79 -3.81
N ARG A 56 10.63 11.23 -5.07
CA ARG A 56 10.63 12.65 -5.40
C ARG A 56 9.30 13.25 -5.00
N SER A 57 9.32 14.15 -4.02
CA SER A 57 8.12 14.69 -3.40
C SER A 57 8.11 16.20 -3.49
N LEU A 58 6.92 16.76 -3.71
CA LEU A 58 6.69 18.19 -3.65
C LEU A 58 6.21 18.54 -2.24
N LEU A 59 7.08 19.20 -1.49
CA LEU A 59 6.76 19.65 -0.14
C LEU A 59 6.20 21.05 -0.20
N VAL A 60 4.96 21.22 0.27
CA VAL A 60 4.29 22.51 0.34
C VAL A 60 3.97 22.80 1.79
N ILE A 61 4.61 23.85 2.33
CA ILE A 61 4.36 24.35 3.68
C ILE A 61 4.02 25.84 3.56
N PHE A 62 2.73 26.16 3.67
CA PHE A 62 2.22 27.52 3.42
C PHE A 62 2.62 28.04 2.04
N VAL A 63 3.47 29.06 1.97
CA VAL A 63 3.99 29.62 0.72
C VAL A 63 5.31 28.99 0.27
N PHE A 64 5.90 28.15 1.09
CA PHE A 64 7.15 27.45 0.77
C PHE A 64 6.85 26.19 -0.02
N VAL A 65 7.40 26.12 -1.24
CA VAL A 65 7.30 24.97 -2.13
C VAL A 65 8.71 24.48 -2.43
N ARG A 66 8.98 23.22 -2.13
CA ARG A 66 10.28 22.61 -2.34
C ARG A 66 10.14 21.20 -2.89
N VAL A 67 10.94 20.86 -3.89
CA VAL A 67 11.10 19.48 -4.33
C VAL A 67 12.18 18.85 -3.46
N THR A 68 11.84 17.74 -2.82
CA THR A 68 12.77 16.99 -1.98
C THR A 68 12.59 15.49 -2.20
N TYR A 69 13.62 14.73 -1.87
CA TYR A 69 13.58 13.27 -1.92
C TYR A 69 13.35 12.73 -0.52
N ILE A 70 12.21 12.05 -0.35
CA ILE A 70 11.81 11.48 0.93
C ILE A 70 11.98 9.96 0.83
N PRO A 71 12.60 9.30 1.84
CA PRO A 71 12.68 7.84 1.84
C PRO A 71 11.31 7.20 1.71
N ALA A 72 11.17 6.24 0.81
CA ALA A 72 9.92 5.52 0.61
C ALA A 72 9.45 4.87 1.92
N ALA A 73 10.36 4.32 2.69
CA ALA A 73 10.05 3.72 3.99
C ALA A 73 9.39 4.71 4.96
N LEU A 74 9.83 5.98 4.97
CA LEU A 74 9.22 7.00 5.82
C LEU A 74 7.79 7.33 5.38
N LEU A 75 7.59 7.59 4.10
CA LEU A 75 6.26 7.93 3.56
C LEU A 75 5.27 6.78 3.74
N ILE A 76 5.68 5.58 3.37
CA ILE A 76 4.84 4.38 3.49
C ILE A 76 4.59 4.06 4.95
N GLY A 77 5.59 4.18 5.81
CA GLY A 77 5.46 3.93 7.25
C GLY A 77 4.46 4.86 7.91
N VAL A 78 4.53 6.15 7.61
CA VAL A 78 3.56 7.14 8.12
C VAL A 78 2.15 6.83 7.61
N TRP A 79 2.00 6.53 6.33
CA TRP A 79 0.71 6.19 5.77
C TRP A 79 0.12 4.92 6.42
N VAL A 80 0.91 3.87 6.58
CA VAL A 80 0.48 2.61 7.23
C VAL A 80 0.05 2.88 8.68
N LEU A 81 0.82 3.67 9.40
CA LEU A 81 0.47 4.03 10.78
C LEU A 81 -0.91 4.71 10.84
N THR A 82 -1.20 5.62 9.90
CA THR A 82 -2.51 6.27 9.84
C THR A 82 -3.64 5.26 9.58
N GLN A 83 -3.39 4.21 8.78
CA GLN A 83 -4.38 3.18 8.50
C GLN A 83 -4.70 2.34 9.76
N PHE A 84 -3.68 1.95 10.52
CA PHE A 84 -3.88 1.19 11.76
C PHE A 84 -4.61 2.01 12.82
N VAL A 85 -4.23 3.27 13.00
CA VAL A 85 -4.90 4.17 13.95
C VAL A 85 -6.36 4.39 13.55
N SER A 86 -6.61 4.62 12.26
CA SER A 86 -7.97 4.85 11.73
C SER A 86 -8.83 3.59 11.82
N LEU A 87 -8.25 2.41 11.61
CA LEU A 87 -8.95 1.14 11.77
C LEU A 87 -9.44 0.96 13.21
N GLY A 88 -8.59 1.25 14.19
CA GLY A 88 -8.97 1.20 15.60
C GLY A 88 -10.08 2.20 15.96
N ALA A 89 -10.02 3.41 15.40
CA ALA A 89 -11.05 4.42 15.62
C ALA A 89 -12.40 4.03 15.00
N VAL A 90 -12.39 3.48 13.78
CA VAL A 90 -13.60 3.06 13.05
C VAL A 90 -14.26 1.85 13.72
N ALA A 91 -13.51 0.99 14.40
CA ALA A 91 -14.08 -0.13 15.15
C ALA A 91 -15.09 0.31 16.20
N GLN A 92 -15.04 1.56 16.63
CA GLN A 92 -15.98 2.16 17.61
C GLN A 92 -17.10 2.98 16.95
N GLN A 93 -17.02 3.23 15.64
CA GLN A 93 -18.01 4.01 14.88
C GLN A 93 -18.30 3.32 13.54
N PRO A 94 -19.46 2.68 13.39
CA PRO A 94 -19.76 1.85 12.20
C PRO A 94 -20.01 2.62 10.90
N ALA A 95 -19.97 3.94 10.89
CA ALA A 95 -20.24 4.76 9.71
C ALA A 95 -18.96 5.25 9.01
N GLY A 96 -18.00 4.37 8.76
CA GLY A 96 -16.75 4.73 8.10
C GLY A 96 -16.85 4.70 6.58
N GLY A 97 -16.47 5.81 5.90
CA GLY A 97 -16.45 5.90 4.45
C GLY A 97 -15.20 5.31 3.77
N VAL A 98 -14.19 4.89 4.53
CA VAL A 98 -12.92 4.37 4.01
C VAL A 98 -12.68 2.95 4.51
N ALA A 99 -12.32 2.07 3.59
CA ALA A 99 -12.05 0.68 3.89
C ALA A 99 -10.63 0.49 4.46
N TYR A 100 -10.41 0.94 5.69
CA TYR A 100 -9.09 0.83 6.32
C TYR A 100 -8.61 -0.61 6.47
N ALA A 101 -9.51 -1.56 6.72
CA ALA A 101 -9.17 -2.97 6.78
C ALA A 101 -8.69 -3.50 5.42
N ALA A 102 -9.26 -3.01 4.32
CA ALA A 102 -8.80 -3.33 2.97
C ALA A 102 -7.38 -2.81 2.74
N HIS A 103 -7.07 -1.60 3.19
CA HIS A 103 -5.72 -1.04 3.09
C HIS A 103 -4.70 -1.86 3.88
N VAL A 104 -5.01 -2.18 5.13
CA VAL A 104 -4.14 -3.01 5.98
C VAL A 104 -3.96 -4.40 5.39
N GLY A 105 -5.04 -5.05 4.97
CA GLY A 105 -5.00 -6.39 4.37
C GLY A 105 -4.21 -6.41 3.06
N GLY A 106 -4.44 -5.44 2.19
CA GLY A 106 -3.69 -5.29 0.94
C GLY A 106 -2.20 -5.06 1.20
N PHE A 107 -1.87 -4.18 2.13
CA PHE A 107 -0.49 -3.88 2.49
C PHE A 107 0.24 -5.13 3.01
N ILE A 108 -0.37 -5.86 3.93
CA ILE A 108 0.21 -7.09 4.49
C ILE A 108 0.40 -8.14 3.38
N PHE A 109 -0.60 -8.32 2.52
CA PHE A 109 -0.49 -9.22 1.38
C PHE A 109 0.71 -8.87 0.51
N GLY A 110 0.85 -7.60 0.15
CA GLY A 110 1.97 -7.13 -0.67
C GLY A 110 3.32 -7.36 -0.01
N ALA A 111 3.44 -7.03 1.27
CA ALA A 111 4.68 -7.21 2.01
C ALA A 111 5.10 -8.69 2.13
N VAL A 112 4.14 -9.58 2.36
CA VAL A 112 4.41 -11.02 2.54
C VAL A 112 4.71 -11.71 1.21
N THR A 113 4.01 -11.35 0.14
CA THR A 113 4.10 -12.04 -1.15
C THR A 113 5.06 -11.39 -2.15
N ALA A 114 5.63 -10.24 -1.83
CA ALA A 114 6.47 -9.48 -2.75
C ALA A 114 7.59 -10.32 -3.38
N ARG A 115 8.28 -11.11 -2.57
CA ARG A 115 9.41 -11.93 -3.05
C ARG A 115 8.98 -13.03 -4.00
N LEU A 116 7.76 -13.53 -3.87
CA LEU A 116 7.22 -14.56 -4.77
C LEU A 116 6.98 -14.00 -6.17
N PHE A 117 6.59 -12.73 -6.26
CA PHE A 117 6.25 -12.07 -7.52
C PHE A 117 7.41 -11.31 -8.15
N GLU A 118 8.41 -10.89 -7.36
CA GLU A 118 9.57 -10.16 -7.88
C GLU A 118 10.45 -11.01 -8.81
N GLY A 119 10.57 -12.30 -8.53
CA GLY A 119 11.51 -13.14 -9.24
C GLY A 119 12.96 -12.83 -8.84
N ARG A 120 13.93 -13.38 -9.60
CA ARG A 120 15.34 -13.06 -9.39
C ARG A 120 15.60 -11.60 -9.78
N PRO A 121 16.31 -10.84 -8.96
CA PRO A 121 16.76 -9.51 -9.39
C PRO A 121 17.57 -9.67 -10.67
N LEU A 122 17.30 -8.84 -11.66
CA LEU A 122 18.13 -8.74 -12.84
C LEU A 122 19.48 -8.21 -12.37
N VAL A 123 20.44 -9.12 -12.27
CA VAL A 123 21.84 -8.74 -11.99
C VAL A 123 22.29 -7.85 -13.15
N GLY A 124 22.48 -6.59 -12.88
CA GLY A 124 22.99 -5.64 -13.89
C GLY A 124 22.09 -4.44 -14.22
N ALA A 125 20.89 -4.36 -13.68
CA ALA A 125 20.17 -3.10 -13.70
C ALA A 125 20.74 -2.18 -12.60
N GLY A 126 21.99 -1.81 -12.75
CA GLY A 126 22.55 -0.69 -12.02
C GLY A 126 21.78 0.53 -12.44
N VAL A 127 20.85 0.98 -11.65
CA VAL A 127 20.30 2.31 -11.77
C VAL A 127 21.45 3.25 -11.41
N THR A 128 22.20 3.65 -12.42
CA THR A 128 23.05 4.81 -12.29
C THR A 128 22.09 5.99 -12.15
N THR A 129 22.07 6.54 -10.97
CA THR A 129 21.41 7.80 -10.67
C THR A 129 21.95 8.91 -11.54
#